data_1096b7c3fe4028ade367f0e2af6f35a9
#
_entry.id   1096b7c3fe4028ade367f0e2af6f35a9
#
_cell.length_a   1.000
_cell.length_b   1.000
_cell.length_c   1.000
_cell.angle_alpha   90.00
_cell.angle_beta   90.00
_cell.angle_gamma   90.00
#
_symmetry.space_group_name_H-M   'P 1'
#
loop_
_entity.id
_entity.type
_entity.pdbx_description
1 polymer ?
#
loop_
_entity_poly.entity_id
_entity_poly.type
_entity_poly.pdbx_seq_one_letter_code
_entity_poly.pdbx_strand_id
1 'polypeptide(L)'
;KGFCVISAGAFIGEHTYSEYVGANRPNENDILKIEQLAEYIKENEEEQYTKSLEVKGNYPYCEHHAISLIPQPNEKCSQCGSCVKKCPVEAIDKNTFLTNGEKCISCFACVKCCTKNARVVENPKFSKLVEKLENHLRYVEKDAEIFF
;
A
#
# COMPACT_ATOMS: atom_id res chain seq x y z
N LYS A 1 18.26 5.62 18.02
CA LYS A 1 18.57 6.82 17.23
C LYS A 1 17.74 8.03 17.67
N GLY A 2 17.44 8.15 18.97
CA GLY A 2 16.81 9.34 19.56
C GLY A 2 15.27 9.37 19.59
N PHE A 3 14.60 8.31 19.12
CA PHE A 3 13.15 8.17 19.23
C PHE A 3 12.78 7.01 20.15
N CYS A 4 11.76 7.24 20.99
CA CYS A 4 11.11 6.19 21.76
C CYS A 4 9.81 5.81 21.02
N VAL A 5 9.64 4.53 20.69
CA VAL A 5 8.40 4.04 20.07
C VAL A 5 7.44 3.69 21.19
N ILE A 6 6.34 4.43 21.30
CA ILE A 6 5.36 4.32 22.40
C ILE A 6 4.19 3.39 22.07
N SER A 7 3.90 3.22 20.79
CA SER A 7 2.85 2.33 20.30
C SER A 7 3.08 1.99 18.83
N ALA A 8 2.45 0.95 18.35
CA ALA A 8 2.43 0.57 16.93
C ALA A 8 1.07 -0.01 16.53
N GLY A 9 0.74 0.08 15.24
CA GLY A 9 -0.47 -0.52 14.68
C GLY A 9 -0.19 -1.17 13.33
N ALA A 10 -0.76 -2.34 13.09
CA ALA A 10 -0.77 -3.04 11.81
C ALA A 10 -2.21 -3.06 11.28
N PHE A 11 -2.45 -2.26 10.26
CA PHE A 11 -3.78 -2.11 9.64
C PHE A 11 -3.78 -2.65 8.22
N ILE A 12 -4.87 -3.30 7.85
CA ILE A 12 -5.05 -3.86 6.52
C ILE A 12 -5.65 -2.78 5.60
N GLY A 13 -5.12 -2.68 4.40
CA GLY A 13 -5.69 -1.87 3.32
C GLY A 13 -5.96 -2.71 2.07
N GLU A 14 -6.65 -2.15 1.10
CA GLU A 14 -6.79 -2.79 -0.21
C GLU A 14 -5.43 -3.05 -0.84
N HIS A 15 -5.25 -4.26 -1.36
CA HIS A 15 -4.00 -4.61 -2.03
C HIS A 15 -3.83 -3.83 -3.34
N THR A 16 -2.61 -3.35 -3.57
CA THR A 16 -2.29 -2.51 -4.73
C THR A 16 -2.51 -3.22 -6.07
N TYR A 17 -2.24 -4.54 -6.15
CA TYR A 17 -2.28 -5.31 -7.40
C TYR A 17 -3.56 -6.12 -7.59
N SER A 18 -4.44 -6.19 -6.58
CA SER A 18 -5.65 -6.99 -6.62
C SER A 18 -6.86 -6.19 -6.15
N GLU A 19 -8.00 -6.41 -6.78
CA GLU A 19 -9.29 -5.87 -6.35
C GLU A 19 -9.97 -6.75 -5.29
N TYR A 20 -9.45 -7.94 -5.07
CA TYR A 20 -10.05 -8.94 -4.18
C TYR A 20 -9.36 -9.03 -2.81
N VAL A 21 -8.04 -8.86 -2.78
CA VAL A 21 -7.25 -8.98 -1.55
C VAL A 21 -7.37 -7.70 -0.73
N GLY A 22 -7.91 -7.82 0.48
CA GLY A 22 -8.20 -6.70 1.35
C GLY A 22 -9.28 -5.76 0.80
N ALA A 23 -10.19 -6.25 -0.03
CA ALA A 23 -11.27 -5.45 -0.60
C ALA A 23 -12.11 -4.77 0.49
N ASN A 24 -12.45 -3.51 0.26
CA ASN A 24 -13.21 -2.65 1.20
C ASN A 24 -12.48 -2.41 2.55
N ARG A 25 -11.16 -2.56 2.59
CA ARG A 25 -10.36 -2.23 3.78
C ARG A 25 -9.65 -0.86 3.60
N PRO A 26 -9.57 -0.01 4.64
CA PRO A 26 -10.03 -0.27 6.00
C PRO A 26 -11.56 -0.26 6.12
N ASN A 27 -12.10 -1.15 6.94
CA ASN A 27 -13.52 -1.20 7.29
C ASN A 27 -13.80 -0.56 8.67
N GLU A 28 -15.04 -0.63 9.14
CA GLU A 28 -15.44 -0.03 10.42
C GLU A 28 -14.63 -0.58 11.61
N ASN A 29 -14.31 -1.87 11.64
CA ASN A 29 -13.49 -2.46 12.69
C ASN A 29 -12.04 -1.94 12.67
N ASP A 30 -11.49 -1.70 11.49
CA ASP A 30 -10.17 -1.09 11.35
C ASP A 30 -10.17 0.34 11.88
N ILE A 31 -11.22 1.11 11.56
CA ILE A 31 -11.38 2.49 12.06
C ILE A 31 -11.48 2.51 13.58
N LEU A 32 -12.29 1.64 14.18
CA LEU A 32 -12.37 1.52 15.65
C LEU A 32 -10.99 1.22 16.28
N LYS A 33 -10.18 0.38 15.65
CA LYS A 33 -8.81 0.11 16.11
C LYS A 33 -7.88 1.30 15.98
N ILE A 34 -8.03 2.08 14.91
CA ILE A 34 -7.27 3.34 14.73
C ILE A 34 -7.65 4.34 15.81
N GLU A 35 -8.95 4.49 16.12
CA GLU A 35 -9.45 5.36 17.18
C GLU A 35 -8.91 4.94 18.55
N GLN A 36 -8.94 3.64 18.89
CA GLN A 36 -8.35 3.11 20.12
C GLN A 36 -6.87 3.43 20.25
N LEU A 37 -6.11 3.30 19.16
CA LEU A 37 -4.69 3.64 19.15
C LEU A 37 -4.47 5.15 19.37
N ALA A 38 -5.29 5.98 18.73
CA ALA A 38 -5.21 7.43 18.86
C ALA A 38 -5.58 7.91 20.30
N GLU A 39 -6.59 7.31 20.91
CA GLU A 39 -6.96 7.57 22.32
C GLU A 39 -5.83 7.18 23.26
N TYR A 40 -5.27 5.98 23.11
CA TYR A 40 -4.11 5.56 23.92
C TYR A 40 -2.95 6.54 23.82
N ILE A 41 -2.58 6.96 22.62
CA ILE A 41 -1.48 7.92 22.43
C ILE A 41 -1.79 9.24 23.14
N LYS A 42 -3.01 9.74 23.04
CA LYS A 42 -3.44 11.00 23.65
C LYS A 42 -3.42 10.94 25.20
N GLU A 43 -3.87 9.81 25.76
CA GLU A 43 -3.92 9.62 27.21
C GLU A 43 -2.53 9.44 27.84
N ASN A 44 -1.55 8.96 27.05
CA ASN A 44 -0.21 8.63 27.51
C ASN A 44 0.87 9.58 26.92
N GLU A 45 0.49 10.74 26.42
CA GLU A 45 1.39 11.69 25.74
C GLU A 45 2.56 12.18 26.66
N GLU A 46 2.33 12.26 27.97
CA GLU A 46 3.30 12.77 28.95
C GLU A 46 4.07 11.67 29.69
N GLU A 47 3.81 10.38 29.44
CA GLU A 47 4.52 9.30 30.12
C GLU A 47 5.98 9.19 29.67
N GLN A 48 6.88 8.97 30.65
CA GLN A 48 8.26 8.61 30.35
C GLN A 48 8.33 7.13 29.96
N TYR A 49 8.34 6.88 28.67
CA TYR A 49 8.43 5.52 28.13
C TYR A 49 9.84 4.96 28.33
N THR A 50 9.97 4.03 29.26
CA THR A 50 11.23 3.34 29.58
C THR A 50 11.30 1.93 29.02
N LYS A 51 10.18 1.39 28.55
CA LYS A 51 10.10 0.03 27.99
C LYS A 51 10.19 0.07 26.46
N SER A 52 10.91 -0.89 25.89
CA SER A 52 10.86 -1.14 24.46
C SER A 52 9.53 -1.80 24.10
N LEU A 53 8.87 -1.28 23.07
CA LEU A 53 7.66 -1.89 22.53
C LEU A 53 8.01 -3.20 21.81
N GLU A 54 7.31 -4.29 22.18
CA GLU A 54 7.44 -5.57 21.51
C GLU A 54 6.34 -5.70 20.44
N VAL A 55 6.75 -5.83 19.17
CA VAL A 55 5.85 -6.08 18.05
C VAL A 55 6.13 -7.45 17.45
N LYS A 56 5.10 -8.07 16.84
CA LYS A 56 5.26 -9.34 16.13
C LYS A 56 6.20 -9.16 14.94
N GLY A 57 7.06 -10.14 14.71
CA GLY A 57 7.98 -10.15 13.58
C GLY A 57 9.19 -11.04 13.83
N ASN A 58 10.02 -11.18 12.81
CA ASN A 58 11.25 -11.94 12.86
C ASN A 58 12.46 -11.02 12.67
N TYR A 59 13.54 -11.31 13.38
CA TYR A 59 14.81 -10.65 13.16
C TYR A 59 15.88 -11.75 12.89
N PRO A 60 16.73 -11.60 11.85
CA PRO A 60 16.77 -10.49 10.88
C PRO A 60 15.55 -10.44 9.96
N TYR A 61 15.24 -9.25 9.46
CA TYR A 61 14.17 -9.06 8.48
C TYR A 61 14.48 -9.76 7.16
N CYS A 62 13.43 -10.15 6.42
CA CYS A 62 13.62 -10.72 5.08
C CYS A 62 14.30 -9.70 4.16
N GLU A 63 15.17 -10.20 3.28
CA GLU A 63 15.72 -9.37 2.21
C GLU A 63 14.59 -8.86 1.29
N HIS A 64 14.61 -7.57 1.03
CA HIS A 64 13.63 -6.95 0.16
C HIS A 64 14.15 -6.95 -1.30
N HIS A 65 13.52 -7.74 -2.14
CA HIS A 65 13.76 -7.72 -3.59
C HIS A 65 12.73 -6.80 -4.26
N ALA A 66 13.16 -5.62 -4.67
CA ALA A 66 12.30 -4.69 -5.40
C ALA A 66 11.94 -5.27 -6.77
N ILE A 67 10.64 -5.45 -7.03
CA ILE A 67 10.13 -5.78 -8.36
C ILE A 67 9.72 -4.48 -9.02
N SER A 68 10.40 -4.11 -10.11
CA SER A 68 10.03 -2.93 -10.89
C SER A 68 8.84 -3.28 -11.80
N LEU A 69 7.66 -2.77 -11.44
CA LEU A 69 6.42 -2.92 -12.19
C LEU A 69 5.97 -1.52 -12.63
N ILE A 70 6.14 -1.21 -13.90
CA ILE A 70 5.94 0.13 -14.45
C ILE A 70 4.68 0.16 -15.30
N PRO A 71 3.54 0.65 -14.78
CA PRO A 71 2.31 0.74 -15.56
C PRO A 71 2.47 1.73 -16.72
N GLN A 72 2.12 1.29 -17.93
CA GLN A 72 2.11 2.11 -19.14
C GLN A 72 0.67 2.31 -19.65
N PRO A 73 0.40 3.38 -20.43
CA PRO A 73 -0.90 3.55 -21.07
C PRO A 73 -1.04 2.57 -22.24
N ASN A 74 -2.25 2.02 -22.43
CA ASN A 74 -2.62 1.28 -23.62
C ASN A 74 -3.55 2.11 -24.53
N GLU A 75 -4.07 1.51 -25.59
CA GLU A 75 -4.93 2.16 -26.59
C GLU A 75 -6.25 2.73 -26.03
N LYS A 76 -6.70 2.29 -24.85
CA LYS A 76 -7.90 2.80 -24.16
C LYS A 76 -7.65 4.15 -23.47
N CYS A 77 -6.43 4.66 -23.50
CA CYS A 77 -6.07 5.90 -22.79
C CYS A 77 -6.76 7.11 -23.42
N SER A 78 -7.65 7.76 -22.67
CA SER A 78 -8.34 8.98 -23.08
C SER A 78 -7.54 10.28 -22.78
N GLN A 79 -6.32 10.17 -22.33
CA GLN A 79 -5.43 11.30 -22.01
C GLN A 79 -6.03 12.31 -21.00
N CYS A 80 -6.88 11.87 -20.08
CA CYS A 80 -7.60 12.73 -19.13
C CYS A 80 -6.70 13.35 -18.04
N GLY A 81 -5.46 12.91 -17.88
CA GLY A 81 -4.49 13.45 -16.92
C GLY A 81 -4.68 13.01 -15.47
N SER A 82 -5.69 12.20 -15.11
CA SER A 82 -5.93 11.76 -13.74
C SER A 82 -4.72 11.03 -13.13
N CYS A 83 -4.09 10.14 -13.89
CA CYS A 83 -2.89 9.40 -13.46
C CYS A 83 -1.68 10.30 -13.23
N VAL A 84 -1.52 11.36 -14.02
CA VAL A 84 -0.45 12.37 -13.83
C VAL A 84 -0.63 13.08 -12.49
N LYS A 85 -1.85 13.55 -12.20
CA LYS A 85 -2.18 14.24 -10.94
C LYS A 85 -2.06 13.36 -9.70
N LYS A 86 -2.30 12.04 -9.84
CA LYS A 86 -2.26 11.07 -8.73
C LYS A 86 -0.88 10.47 -8.51
N CYS A 87 0.09 10.71 -9.39
CA CYS A 87 1.43 10.16 -9.23
C CYS A 87 2.21 10.90 -8.11
N PRO A 88 2.54 10.25 -6.98
CA PRO A 88 3.18 10.93 -5.86
C PRO A 88 4.64 11.31 -6.13
N VAL A 89 5.25 10.75 -7.17
CA VAL A 89 6.66 10.97 -7.55
C VAL A 89 6.80 11.59 -8.94
N GLU A 90 5.72 12.08 -9.52
CA GLU A 90 5.70 12.75 -10.84
C GLU A 90 6.40 11.93 -11.94
N ALA A 91 6.23 10.61 -11.90
CA ALA A 91 6.86 9.70 -12.86
C ALA A 91 6.14 9.65 -14.22
N ILE A 92 4.98 10.27 -14.38
CA ILE A 92 4.17 10.20 -15.61
C ILE A 92 4.27 11.50 -16.37
N ASP A 93 4.75 11.42 -17.60
CA ASP A 93 4.84 12.59 -18.48
C ASP A 93 3.45 13.11 -18.85
N LYS A 94 3.26 14.43 -18.77
CA LYS A 94 1.95 15.08 -18.95
C LYS A 94 1.48 15.15 -20.41
N ASN A 95 2.39 14.98 -21.37
CA ASN A 95 2.07 15.09 -22.79
C ASN A 95 1.92 13.70 -23.44
N THR A 96 2.83 12.78 -23.11
CA THR A 96 2.86 11.42 -23.68
C THR A 96 2.13 10.39 -22.82
N PHE A 97 1.90 10.72 -21.53
CA PHE A 97 1.37 9.81 -20.51
C PHE A 97 2.22 8.57 -20.25
N LEU A 98 3.44 8.51 -20.79
CA LEU A 98 4.37 7.43 -20.52
C LEU A 98 4.93 7.55 -19.10
N THR A 99 5.19 6.40 -18.47
CA THR A 99 5.81 6.36 -17.15
C THR A 99 7.32 6.25 -17.26
N ASN A 100 8.02 7.15 -16.60
CA ASN A 100 9.47 7.05 -16.41
C ASN A 100 9.76 5.96 -15.36
N GLY A 101 10.45 4.90 -15.78
CA GLY A 101 10.75 3.75 -14.94
C GLY A 101 11.74 4.04 -13.81
N GLU A 102 12.65 5.02 -13.97
CA GLU A 102 13.61 5.39 -12.93
C GLU A 102 12.97 6.15 -11.76
N LYS A 103 11.87 6.86 -12.03
CA LYS A 103 11.11 7.59 -11.02
C LYS A 103 9.99 6.74 -10.39
N CYS A 104 9.49 5.73 -11.11
CA CYS A 104 8.32 4.99 -10.71
C CYS A 104 8.59 4.09 -9.48
N ILE A 105 7.83 4.28 -8.42
CA ILE A 105 7.90 3.46 -7.19
C ILE A 105 6.94 2.27 -7.20
N SER A 106 6.33 1.94 -8.34
CA SER A 106 5.40 0.80 -8.51
C SER A 106 4.21 0.81 -7.52
N CYS A 107 3.71 1.99 -7.12
CA CYS A 107 2.62 2.13 -6.16
C CYS A 107 1.23 1.89 -6.74
N PHE A 108 1.08 1.82 -8.06
CA PHE A 108 -0.18 1.59 -8.80
C PHE A 108 -1.30 2.61 -8.56
N ALA A 109 -1.06 3.73 -7.92
CA ALA A 109 -2.05 4.80 -7.77
C ALA A 109 -2.64 5.24 -9.12
N CYS A 110 -1.82 5.25 -10.18
CA CYS A 110 -2.24 5.56 -11.55
C CYS A 110 -3.16 4.48 -12.16
N VAL A 111 -3.00 3.22 -11.78
CA VAL A 111 -3.89 2.11 -12.20
C VAL A 111 -5.22 2.23 -11.48
N LYS A 112 -5.22 2.35 -10.16
CA LYS A 112 -6.44 2.48 -9.33
C LYS A 112 -7.30 3.70 -9.70
N CYS A 113 -6.71 4.83 -10.10
CA CYS A 113 -7.46 6.02 -10.49
C CYS A 113 -7.95 6.03 -11.94
N CYS A 114 -7.58 5.05 -12.77
CA CYS A 114 -7.91 5.04 -14.19
C CYS A 114 -9.29 4.45 -14.46
N THR A 115 -10.31 5.30 -14.66
CA THR A 115 -11.69 4.87 -14.95
C THR A 115 -11.85 4.14 -16.28
N LYS A 116 -10.83 4.18 -17.16
CA LYS A 116 -10.80 3.47 -18.44
C LYS A 116 -10.01 2.17 -18.39
N ASN A 117 -9.43 1.81 -17.23
CA ASN A 117 -8.54 0.66 -17.08
C ASN A 117 -7.42 0.65 -18.13
N ALA A 118 -6.91 1.85 -18.45
CA ALA A 118 -5.95 2.06 -19.52
C ALA A 118 -4.48 2.05 -19.03
N ARG A 119 -4.25 1.91 -17.71
CA ARG A 119 -2.89 1.78 -17.14
C ARG A 119 -2.63 0.33 -16.83
N VAL A 120 -1.72 -0.28 -17.58
CA VAL A 120 -1.45 -1.73 -17.52
C VAL A 120 0.03 -2.02 -17.34
N VAL A 121 0.33 -3.17 -16.74
CA VAL A 121 1.68 -3.75 -16.70
C VAL A 121 1.69 -4.98 -17.59
N GLU A 122 2.28 -4.87 -18.76
CA GLU A 122 2.43 -5.97 -19.70
C GLU A 122 3.61 -6.85 -19.32
N ASN A 123 3.41 -7.68 -18.32
CA ASN A 123 4.44 -8.60 -17.85
C ASN A 123 3.80 -9.94 -17.41
N PRO A 124 4.06 -11.06 -18.13
CA PRO A 124 3.52 -12.36 -17.76
C PRO A 124 3.87 -12.84 -16.36
N LYS A 125 5.03 -12.43 -15.83
CA LYS A 125 5.43 -12.75 -14.44
C LYS A 125 4.54 -11.99 -13.45
N PHE A 126 4.13 -10.78 -13.79
CA PHE A 126 3.22 -10.00 -12.95
C PHE A 126 1.84 -10.65 -12.88
N SER A 127 1.26 -11.07 -14.01
CA SER A 127 -0.04 -11.75 -14.03
C SER A 127 -0.03 -13.02 -13.18
N LYS A 128 1.02 -13.84 -13.27
CA LYS A 128 1.20 -15.03 -12.43
C LYS A 128 1.35 -14.69 -10.93
N LEU A 129 2.03 -13.57 -10.63
CA LEU A 129 2.17 -13.10 -9.25
C LEU A 129 0.82 -12.71 -8.66
N VAL A 130 0.00 -11.97 -9.41
CA VAL A 130 -1.35 -11.55 -9.00
C VAL A 130 -2.25 -12.77 -8.80
N GLU A 131 -2.27 -13.71 -9.75
CA GLU A 131 -3.02 -14.96 -9.63
C GLU A 131 -2.63 -15.76 -8.39
N LYS A 132 -1.33 -15.92 -8.13
CA LYS A 132 -0.83 -16.59 -6.93
C LYS A 132 -1.27 -15.87 -5.65
N LEU A 133 -1.17 -14.54 -5.63
CA LEU A 133 -1.59 -13.71 -4.51
C LEU A 133 -3.09 -13.91 -4.21
N GLU A 134 -3.93 -13.82 -5.23
CA GLU A 134 -5.38 -13.96 -5.10
C GLU A 134 -5.78 -15.37 -4.65
N ASN A 135 -5.18 -16.40 -5.23
CA ASN A 135 -5.44 -17.79 -4.81
C ASN A 135 -5.13 -18.06 -3.33
N HIS A 136 -4.15 -17.35 -2.77
CA HIS A 136 -3.75 -17.54 -1.36
C HIS A 136 -4.46 -16.60 -0.40
N LEU A 137 -4.80 -15.37 -0.81
CA LEU A 137 -5.20 -14.31 0.11
C LEU A 137 -6.61 -13.74 -0.13
N ARG A 138 -7.28 -14.11 -1.21
CA ARG A 138 -8.61 -13.56 -1.56
C ARG A 138 -9.65 -13.71 -0.44
N TYR A 139 -9.59 -14.80 0.32
CA TYR A 139 -10.54 -15.12 1.38
C TYR A 139 -9.92 -15.05 2.78
N VAL A 140 -8.68 -14.54 2.87
CA VAL A 140 -8.00 -14.40 4.16
C VAL A 140 -8.43 -13.09 4.79
N GLU A 141 -9.20 -13.17 5.86
CA GLU A 141 -9.53 -12.05 6.73
C GLU A 141 -8.52 -11.98 7.88
N LYS A 142 -7.97 -10.79 8.10
CA LYS A 142 -7.14 -10.49 9.27
C LYS A 142 -7.67 -9.24 9.95
N ASP A 143 -7.67 -9.27 11.27
CA ASP A 143 -7.97 -8.08 12.06
C ASP A 143 -6.78 -7.14 12.13
N ALA A 144 -7.05 -5.86 12.34
CA ALA A 144 -6.02 -4.90 12.70
C ALA A 144 -5.45 -5.24 14.09
N GLU A 145 -4.12 -5.12 14.23
CA GLU A 145 -3.42 -5.36 15.50
C GLU A 145 -2.83 -4.04 16.01
N ILE A 146 -2.95 -3.79 17.31
CA ILE A 146 -2.32 -2.65 17.99
C ILE A 146 -1.44 -3.16 19.14
N PHE A 147 -0.35 -2.45 19.38
CA PHE A 147 0.67 -2.78 20.37
C PHE A 147 0.95 -1.54 21.23
N PHE A 148 0.98 -1.74 22.54
CA PHE A 148 1.17 -0.72 23.57
C PHE A 148 2.34 -1.03 24.49
#